data_e555e7c4f10e0041aec09d1bf393ce4c
#
_entry.id   e555e7c4f10e0041aec09d1bf393ce4c
#
_cell.length_a   1.000
_cell.length_b   1.000
_cell.length_c   1.000
_cell.angle_alpha   90.00
_cell.angle_beta   90.00
_cell.angle_gamma   90.00
#
_symmetry.space_group_name_H-M   'P 1'
#
loop_
_entity.id
_entity.type
_entity.pdbx_description
1 polymer ?
#
loop_
_entity_poly.entity_id
_entity_poly.type
_entity_poly.pdbx_seq_one_letter_code
_entity_poly.pdbx_strand_id
1 'polypeptide(L)'
;MPARTRRRLTEDERAQQRARERELTTRAVEQLRTSAGWQAWLRVRSCTGLRRYSVGNQILIAAQDPQATRVAGFRAWLALGYCVRRGETSQIRVWARCEPSKKRLQAWKDAGAIPGERPKPFYRLEPVFDTLSRDRVKALGPSS
;
A
#
# COMPACT_ATOMS: atom_id res chain seq x y z
N MET A 1 -6.32 -22.95 -11.79
CA MET A 1 -6.49 -21.64 -12.46
C MET A 1 -5.13 -21.20 -12.96
N PRO A 2 -4.97 -20.94 -14.25
CA PRO A 2 -3.70 -20.39 -14.70
C PRO A 2 -3.48 -19.03 -14.05
N ALA A 3 -2.25 -18.82 -13.57
CA ALA A 3 -1.84 -17.52 -13.06
C ALA A 3 -2.11 -16.47 -14.14
N ARG A 4 -2.91 -15.45 -13.84
CA ARG A 4 -3.08 -14.30 -14.74
C ARG A 4 -1.72 -13.69 -14.95
N THR A 5 -1.14 -13.94 -16.10
CA THR A 5 0.08 -13.26 -16.51
C THR A 5 -0.24 -11.77 -16.52
N ARG A 6 0.29 -11.02 -15.54
CA ARG A 6 0.11 -9.57 -15.53
C ARG A 6 0.73 -9.00 -16.80
N ARG A 7 -0.11 -8.49 -17.69
CA ARG A 7 0.34 -7.77 -18.89
C ARG A 7 1.33 -6.69 -18.48
N ARG A 8 2.47 -6.67 -19.10
CA ARG A 8 3.47 -5.63 -18.87
C ARG A 8 2.91 -4.29 -19.37
N LEU A 9 2.85 -3.31 -18.49
CA LEU A 9 2.38 -1.96 -18.84
C LEU A 9 3.31 -1.30 -19.85
N THR A 10 2.73 -0.56 -20.78
CA THR A 10 3.48 0.30 -21.71
C THR A 10 4.12 1.46 -20.95
N GLU A 11 5.04 2.17 -21.59
CA GLU A 11 5.69 3.35 -20.99
C GLU A 11 4.67 4.46 -20.68
N ASP A 12 3.72 4.66 -21.61
CA ASP A 12 2.65 5.66 -21.42
C ASP A 12 1.72 5.28 -20.26
N GLU A 13 1.34 4.01 -20.16
CA GLU A 13 0.53 3.52 -19.03
C GLU A 13 1.24 3.70 -17.69
N ARG A 14 2.57 3.49 -17.65
CA ARG A 14 3.37 3.74 -16.44
C ARG A 14 3.43 5.22 -16.09
N ALA A 15 3.59 6.08 -17.10
CA ALA A 15 3.61 7.53 -16.89
C ALA A 15 2.26 8.02 -16.35
N GLN A 16 1.15 7.54 -16.89
CA GLN A 16 -0.19 7.84 -16.39
C GLN A 16 -0.38 7.34 -14.95
N GLN A 17 0.09 6.14 -14.64
CA GLN A 17 0.00 5.61 -13.28
C GLN A 17 0.79 6.47 -12.30
N ARG A 18 2.02 6.85 -12.63
CA ARG A 18 2.84 7.76 -11.80
C ARG A 18 2.16 9.11 -11.58
N ALA A 19 1.50 9.64 -12.61
CA ALA A 19 0.76 10.89 -12.51
C ALA A 19 -0.43 10.79 -11.54
N ARG A 20 -1.20 9.71 -11.62
CA ARG A 20 -2.31 9.43 -10.69
C ARG A 20 -1.83 9.27 -9.25
N GLU A 21 -0.72 8.59 -9.05
CA GLU A 21 -0.13 8.39 -7.72
C GLU A 21 0.33 9.72 -7.10
N ARG A 22 0.96 10.58 -7.89
CA ARG A 22 1.34 11.93 -7.45
C ARG A 22 0.12 12.79 -7.11
N GLU A 23 -0.92 12.73 -7.93
CA GLU A 23 -2.16 13.45 -7.71
C GLU A 23 -2.84 13.00 -6.41
N LEU A 24 -2.91 11.70 -6.15
CA LEU A 24 -3.46 11.16 -4.92
C LEU A 24 -2.70 11.70 -3.69
N THR A 25 -1.38 11.69 -3.73
CA THR A 25 -0.54 12.22 -2.65
C THR A 25 -0.74 13.72 -2.44
N THR A 26 -0.79 14.49 -3.52
CA THR A 26 -1.02 15.94 -3.47
C THR A 26 -2.38 16.25 -2.85
N ARG A 27 -3.44 15.58 -3.29
CA ARG A 27 -4.79 15.76 -2.74
C ARG A 27 -4.86 15.39 -1.26
N ALA A 28 -4.19 14.32 -0.85
CA ALA A 28 -4.14 13.91 0.55
C ALA A 28 -3.53 15.00 1.43
N VAL A 29 -2.43 15.60 0.99
CA VAL A 29 -1.78 16.71 1.71
C VAL A 29 -2.66 17.96 1.73
N GLU A 30 -3.31 18.27 0.63
CA GLU A 30 -4.24 19.44 0.55
C GLU A 30 -5.42 19.30 1.50
N GLN A 31 -5.94 18.08 1.68
CA GLN A 31 -7.05 17.84 2.61
C GLN A 31 -6.70 18.16 4.06
N LEU A 32 -5.43 18.10 4.46
CA LEU A 32 -5.00 18.52 5.80
C LEU A 32 -5.26 19.99 6.09
N ARG A 33 -5.42 20.80 5.08
CA ARG A 33 -5.74 22.23 5.23
C ARG A 33 -7.20 22.48 5.60
N THR A 34 -8.06 21.49 5.42
CA THR A 34 -9.46 21.56 5.82
C THR A 34 -9.63 21.07 7.26
N SER A 35 -10.63 21.58 7.98
CA SER A 35 -10.95 21.12 9.33
C SER A 35 -11.30 19.63 9.36
N ALA A 36 -12.10 19.17 8.41
CA ALA A 36 -12.47 17.74 8.30
C ALA A 36 -11.28 16.85 8.02
N GLY A 37 -10.40 17.25 7.10
CA GLY A 37 -9.20 16.49 6.78
C GLY A 37 -8.21 16.43 7.93
N TRP A 38 -8.02 17.52 8.65
CA TRP A 38 -7.18 17.58 9.84
C TRP A 38 -7.69 16.67 10.95
N GLN A 39 -8.99 16.71 11.23
CA GLN A 39 -9.62 15.83 12.23
C GLN A 39 -9.52 14.37 11.83
N ALA A 40 -9.72 14.04 10.57
CA ALA A 40 -9.56 12.68 10.05
C ALA A 40 -8.13 12.15 10.27
N TRP A 41 -7.12 12.96 10.00
CA TRP A 41 -5.73 12.60 10.25
C TRP A 41 -5.43 12.40 11.73
N LEU A 42 -5.88 13.31 12.60
CA LEU A 42 -5.72 13.17 14.06
C LEU A 42 -6.36 11.88 14.56
N ARG A 43 -7.54 11.54 14.05
CA ARG A 43 -8.23 10.29 14.39
C ARG A 43 -7.41 9.07 13.95
N VAL A 44 -6.93 9.03 12.72
CA VAL A 44 -6.09 7.94 12.20
C VAL A 44 -4.82 7.81 13.03
N ARG A 45 -4.17 8.92 13.34
CA ARG A 45 -2.96 8.95 14.16
C ARG A 45 -3.18 8.40 15.57
N SER A 46 -4.36 8.57 16.13
CA SER A 46 -4.73 8.06 17.47
C SER A 46 -5.07 6.57 17.49
N CYS A 47 -5.36 5.98 16.33
CA CYS A 47 -5.73 4.57 16.24
C CYS A 47 -4.52 3.65 16.42
N THR A 48 -4.58 2.74 17.38
CA THR A 48 -3.51 1.76 17.65
C THR A 48 -3.18 0.90 16.43
N GLY A 49 -4.19 0.50 15.67
CA GLY A 49 -4.04 -0.34 14.47
C GLY A 49 -3.37 0.37 13.29
N LEU A 50 -3.15 1.69 13.37
CA LEU A 50 -2.59 2.50 12.29
C LEU A 50 -1.25 3.18 12.66
N ARG A 51 -0.84 3.11 13.92
CA ARG A 51 0.37 3.77 14.43
C ARG A 51 1.66 3.31 13.76
N ARG A 52 1.71 2.07 13.28
CA ARG A 52 2.89 1.52 12.61
C ARG A 52 3.19 2.16 11.26
N TYR A 53 2.21 2.81 10.65
CA TYR A 53 2.40 3.50 9.38
C TYR A 53 3.16 4.81 9.58
N SER A 54 3.97 5.17 8.57
CA SER A 54 4.62 6.48 8.55
C SER A 54 3.60 7.62 8.58
N VAL A 55 4.02 8.80 8.97
CA VAL A 55 3.15 10.00 8.95
C VAL A 55 2.55 10.23 7.57
N GLY A 56 3.36 10.11 6.51
CA GLY A 56 2.89 10.25 5.13
C GLY A 56 1.81 9.23 4.76
N ASN A 57 1.98 7.96 5.15
CA ASN A 57 0.98 6.93 4.92
C ASN A 57 -0.27 7.13 5.78
N GLN A 58 -0.14 7.58 7.02
CA GLN A 58 -1.30 7.93 7.84
C GLN A 58 -2.14 9.04 7.19
N ILE A 59 -1.51 10.04 6.59
CA ILE A 59 -2.17 11.09 5.83
C ILE A 59 -2.93 10.52 4.64
N LEU A 60 -2.30 9.62 3.88
CA LEU A 60 -2.95 8.91 2.75
C LEU A 60 -4.15 8.09 3.22
N ILE A 61 -4.01 7.35 4.31
CA ILE A 61 -5.11 6.56 4.87
C ILE A 61 -6.28 7.46 5.25
N ALA A 62 -6.02 8.54 5.98
CA ALA A 62 -7.05 9.49 6.41
C ALA A 62 -7.79 10.13 5.23
N ALA A 63 -7.08 10.45 4.15
CA ALA A 63 -7.66 11.03 2.95
C ALA A 63 -8.56 10.05 2.17
N GLN A 64 -8.18 8.78 2.15
CA GLN A 64 -8.89 7.74 1.40
C GLN A 64 -10.00 7.08 2.20
N ASP A 65 -9.81 6.91 3.51
CA ASP A 65 -10.81 6.35 4.42
C ASP A 65 -10.67 6.99 5.82
N PRO A 66 -11.42 8.07 6.10
CA PRO A 66 -11.39 8.74 7.41
C PRO A 66 -11.82 7.85 8.57
N GLN A 67 -12.53 6.75 8.30
CA GLN A 67 -13.04 5.82 9.29
C GLN A 67 -12.16 4.58 9.51
N ALA A 68 -11.02 4.49 8.83
CA ALA A 68 -10.11 3.36 8.96
C ALA A 68 -9.67 3.14 10.42
N THR A 69 -9.61 1.89 10.85
CA THR A 69 -9.21 1.52 12.21
C THR A 69 -7.99 0.62 12.24
N ARG A 70 -7.94 -0.35 11.36
CA ARG A 70 -6.81 -1.27 11.25
C ARG A 70 -6.65 -1.68 9.80
N VAL A 71 -5.53 -1.30 9.22
CA VAL A 71 -5.25 -1.48 7.81
C VAL A 71 -4.03 -2.38 7.64
N ALA A 72 -4.11 -3.33 6.73
CA ALA A 72 -2.99 -4.19 6.38
C ALA A 72 -3.10 -4.66 4.92
N GLY A 73 -1.97 -5.00 4.33
CA GLY A 73 -1.92 -5.63 3.02
C GLY A 73 -2.44 -7.06 3.06
N PHE A 74 -2.69 -7.64 1.89
CA PHE A 74 -3.23 -9.00 1.75
C PHE A 74 -2.42 -10.05 2.53
N ARG A 75 -1.09 -10.05 2.36
CA ARG A 75 -0.22 -11.02 3.03
C ARG A 75 -0.14 -10.81 4.54
N ALA A 76 -0.17 -9.55 4.99
CA ALA A 76 -0.18 -9.23 6.41
C ALA A 76 -1.46 -9.72 7.09
N TRP A 77 -2.62 -9.60 6.42
CA TRP A 77 -3.86 -10.19 6.91
C TRP A 77 -3.78 -11.72 7.01
N LEU A 78 -3.22 -12.40 6.01
CA LEU A 78 -3.00 -13.85 6.07
C LEU A 78 -2.13 -14.24 7.26
N ALA A 79 -1.06 -13.52 7.52
CA ALA A 79 -0.17 -13.77 8.66
C ALA A 79 -0.87 -13.58 10.01
N LEU A 80 -1.89 -12.72 10.07
CA LEU A 80 -2.72 -12.50 11.27
C LEU A 80 -3.87 -13.51 11.39
N GLY A 81 -4.02 -14.44 10.45
CA GLY A 81 -5.10 -15.43 10.45
C GLY A 81 -6.38 -14.97 9.76
N TYR A 82 -6.30 -13.97 8.87
CA TYR A 82 -7.44 -13.44 8.14
C TYR A 82 -7.22 -13.54 6.63
N CYS A 83 -8.30 -13.58 5.90
CA CYS A 83 -8.29 -13.60 4.44
C CYS A 83 -9.17 -12.48 3.90
N VAL A 84 -8.66 -11.72 2.95
CA VAL A 84 -9.46 -10.76 2.20
C VAL A 84 -10.46 -11.52 1.35
N ARG A 85 -11.72 -11.15 1.38
CA ARG A 85 -12.78 -11.82 0.62
C ARG A 85 -12.52 -11.74 -0.88
N ARG A 86 -12.84 -12.81 -1.59
CA ARG A 86 -12.69 -12.89 -3.03
C ARG A 86 -13.54 -11.81 -3.71
N GLY A 87 -12.94 -11.11 -4.67
CA GLY A 87 -13.61 -10.03 -5.42
C GLY A 87 -13.53 -8.67 -4.77
N GLU A 88 -12.98 -8.56 -3.54
CA GLU A 88 -12.79 -7.28 -2.88
C GLU A 88 -11.70 -6.45 -3.57
N THR A 89 -12.02 -5.19 -3.82
CA THR A 89 -11.09 -4.21 -4.36
C THR A 89 -10.67 -3.28 -3.24
N SER A 90 -9.37 -3.06 -3.10
CA SER A 90 -8.86 -2.11 -2.12
C SER A 90 -9.27 -0.68 -2.47
N GLN A 91 -9.75 0.04 -1.47
CA GLN A 91 -10.05 1.47 -1.54
C GLN A 91 -8.94 2.35 -0.97
N ILE A 92 -7.97 1.73 -0.30
CA ILE A 92 -6.87 2.43 0.36
C ILE A 92 -5.56 1.96 -0.26
N ARG A 93 -4.70 2.92 -0.61
CA ARG A 93 -3.34 2.65 -1.08
C ARG A 93 -2.34 3.40 -0.23
N VAL A 94 -1.23 2.77 0.10
CA VAL A 94 -0.14 3.34 0.87
C VAL A 94 1.18 3.14 0.14
N TRP A 95 2.15 4.02 0.39
CA TRP A 95 3.50 3.86 -0.12
C TRP A 95 4.20 2.71 0.59
N ALA A 96 4.60 1.71 -0.16
CA ALA A 96 5.37 0.58 0.33
C ALA A 96 6.79 0.61 -0.24
N ARG A 97 7.76 0.38 0.63
CA ARG A 97 9.15 0.18 0.23
C ARG A 97 9.28 -1.19 -0.44
N CYS A 98 9.81 -1.18 -1.64
CA CYS A 98 10.03 -2.39 -2.41
C CYS A 98 11.53 -2.65 -2.58
N GLU A 99 11.95 -3.86 -2.22
CA GLU A 99 13.31 -4.31 -2.49
C GLU A 99 13.43 -4.75 -3.95
N PRO A 100 14.60 -4.54 -4.58
CA PRO A 100 14.83 -5.03 -5.93
C PRO A 100 14.69 -6.55 -6.01
N SER A 101 14.07 -7.04 -7.08
CA SER A 101 14.03 -8.48 -7.35
C SER A 101 15.44 -9.05 -7.56
N LYS A 102 15.61 -10.36 -7.38
CA LYS A 102 16.88 -11.04 -7.65
C LYS A 102 17.39 -10.76 -9.08
N LYS A 103 16.50 -10.74 -10.06
CA LYS A 103 16.80 -10.43 -11.45
C LYS A 103 17.34 -9.00 -11.62
N ARG A 104 16.68 -8.02 -10.98
CA ARG A 104 17.10 -6.61 -11.02
C ARG A 104 18.43 -6.41 -10.30
N LEU A 105 18.61 -7.09 -9.17
CA LEU A 105 19.87 -7.07 -8.42
C LEU A 105 21.03 -7.62 -9.25
N GLN A 106 20.81 -8.74 -9.97
CA GLN A 106 21.81 -9.33 -10.84
C GLN A 106 22.15 -8.41 -12.02
N ALA A 107 21.16 -7.84 -12.69
CA ALA A 107 21.35 -6.86 -13.76
C ALA A 107 22.15 -5.63 -13.29
N TRP A 108 21.90 -5.17 -12.08
CA TRP A 108 22.63 -4.07 -11.47
C TRP A 108 24.10 -4.43 -11.20
N LYS A 109 24.37 -5.64 -10.73
CA LYS A 109 25.73 -6.16 -10.56
C LYS A 109 26.46 -6.30 -11.90
N ASP A 110 25.77 -6.81 -12.93
CA ASP A 110 26.32 -7.00 -14.28
C ASP A 110 26.63 -5.65 -14.97
N ALA A 111 25.95 -4.58 -14.58
CA ALA A 111 26.21 -3.23 -15.08
C ALA A 111 27.42 -2.53 -14.45
N GLY A 112 28.23 -3.24 -13.66
CA GLY A 112 29.47 -2.71 -13.07
C GLY A 112 29.30 -2.02 -11.72
N ALA A 113 28.37 -2.50 -10.90
CA ALA A 113 28.18 -2.01 -9.54
C ALA A 113 29.43 -2.15 -8.68
N ILE A 114 29.69 -1.16 -7.84
CA ILE A 114 30.81 -1.19 -6.90
C ILE A 114 30.53 -2.26 -5.83
N PRO A 115 31.48 -3.15 -5.50
CA PRO A 115 31.30 -4.13 -4.42
C PRO A 115 30.91 -3.47 -3.11
N GLY A 116 29.83 -3.95 -2.48
CA GLY A 116 29.30 -3.42 -1.23
C GLY A 116 28.19 -2.39 -1.37
N GLU A 117 27.98 -1.84 -2.56
CA GLU A 117 26.82 -1.00 -2.85
C GLU A 117 25.57 -1.86 -3.12
N ARG A 118 24.42 -1.33 -2.75
CA ARG A 118 23.11 -1.93 -3.05
C ARG A 118 22.30 -0.97 -3.91
N PRO A 119 21.48 -1.49 -4.85
CA PRO A 119 20.55 -0.64 -5.58
C PRO A 119 19.59 0.02 -4.61
N LYS A 120 19.29 1.28 -4.87
CA LYS A 120 18.33 2.02 -4.04
C LYS A 120 16.96 1.32 -4.04
N PRO A 121 16.31 1.17 -2.89
CA PRO A 121 14.95 0.69 -2.85
C PRO A 121 14.06 1.66 -3.60
N PHE A 122 12.97 1.16 -4.14
CA PHE A 122 11.95 1.98 -4.77
C PHE A 122 10.65 1.92 -3.96
N TYR A 123 9.78 2.89 -4.18
CA TYR A 123 8.48 2.96 -3.53
C TYR A 123 7.38 2.89 -4.57
N ARG A 124 6.29 2.21 -4.23
CA ARG A 124 5.08 2.18 -5.03
C ARG A 124 3.86 2.14 -4.13
N LEU A 125 2.71 2.57 -4.64
CA LEU A 125 1.45 2.45 -3.94
C LEU A 125 0.97 1.00 -3.97
N GLU A 126 0.77 0.44 -2.77
CA GLU A 126 0.25 -0.91 -2.58
C GLU A 126 -1.15 -0.87 -1.99
N PRO A 127 -2.05 -1.76 -2.44
CA PRO A 127 -3.37 -1.86 -1.86
C PRO A 127 -3.32 -2.43 -0.45
N VAL A 128 -4.11 -1.84 0.44
CA VAL A 128 -4.32 -2.32 1.80
C VAL A 128 -5.82 -2.38 2.09
N PHE A 129 -6.21 -3.15 3.09
CA PHE A 129 -7.60 -3.43 3.42
C PHE A 129 -7.86 -3.13 4.89
N ASP A 130 -9.00 -2.51 5.19
CA ASP A 130 -9.44 -2.20 6.54
C ASP A 130 -10.36 -3.27 7.11
N THR A 131 -10.24 -3.55 8.42
CA THR A 131 -11.11 -4.50 9.13
C THR A 131 -12.53 -4.03 9.36
N LEU A 132 -12.80 -2.73 9.29
CA LEU A 132 -14.13 -2.20 9.60
C LEU A 132 -15.24 -2.72 8.69
N SER A 133 -14.95 -3.09 7.50
CA SER A 133 -15.87 -3.89 6.73
C SER A 133 -15.63 -5.36 7.05
N ARG A 134 -16.27 -5.86 8.09
CA ARG A 134 -16.33 -7.31 8.40
C ARG A 134 -16.64 -8.16 7.17
N ASP A 135 -17.18 -7.52 6.15
CA ASP A 135 -17.48 -8.12 4.86
C ASP A 135 -16.26 -8.23 3.94
N ARG A 136 -15.18 -7.49 4.17
CA ARG A 136 -13.98 -7.50 3.32
C ARG A 136 -12.90 -8.45 3.79
N VAL A 137 -12.84 -8.73 5.08
CA VAL A 137 -11.83 -9.59 5.67
C VAL A 137 -12.51 -10.67 6.50
N LYS A 138 -12.23 -11.92 6.17
CA LYS A 138 -12.80 -13.09 6.85
C LYS A 138 -11.73 -13.77 7.70
N ALA A 139 -12.05 -14.08 8.95
CA ALA A 139 -11.20 -14.92 9.79
C ALA A 139 -11.03 -16.30 9.14
N LEU A 140 -9.79 -16.78 9.06
CA LEU A 140 -9.50 -18.16 8.72
C LEU A 140 -9.89 -19.01 9.92
N GLY A 141 -10.79 -19.95 9.73
CA GLY A 141 -11.15 -20.90 10.76
C GLY A 141 -9.94 -21.72 11.21
N PRO A 142 -10.03 -22.40 12.37
CA PRO A 142 -8.96 -23.31 12.79
C PRO A 142 -8.71 -24.33 11.69
N SER A 143 -7.45 -24.50 11.32
CA SER A 143 -7.05 -25.57 10.39
C SER A 143 -7.47 -26.90 10.99
N SER A 144 -8.41 -27.52 10.35
CA SER A 144 -8.79 -28.90 10.66
C SER A 144 -7.75 -29.86 10.12
#